data_6eabb58dd37e59a8ed616004a915f194
#
_entry.id   6eabb58dd37e59a8ed616004a915f194
#
_cell.length_a   1.000
_cell.length_b   1.000
_cell.length_c   1.000
_cell.angle_alpha   90.00
_cell.angle_beta   90.00
_cell.angle_gamma   90.00
#
_symmetry.space_group_name_H-M   'P 1'
#
loop_
_entity.id
_entity.type
_entity.pdbx_description
1 polymer ?
#
loop_
_entity_poly.entity_id
_entity_poly.type
_entity_poly.pdbx_seq_one_letter_code
_entity_poly.pdbx_strand_id
1 'polypeptide(L)'
;MKTKLFYSFLTFALFLVINSAFGQEHTATLICDVQALNNDTPASEACYFAEEEDVNPIDFTIEANIGDEILWSGETDADGNTIQIKKIKFERGTEVFNSSEKEGTSTIVRTVRFSTKNKPDYKYTISFKINDTGRLYKIDPKVRVGGGG
;
A
#
# COMPACT_ATOMS: atom_id res chain seq x y z
N MET A 1 -43.94 -61.00 -2.26
CA MET A 1 -43.17 -60.06 -1.46
C MET A 1 -42.22 -59.27 -2.38
N LYS A 2 -42.46 -57.97 -2.51
CA LYS A 2 -41.65 -57.14 -3.39
C LYS A 2 -40.68 -56.33 -2.52
N THR A 3 -39.40 -56.69 -2.51
CA THR A 3 -38.33 -55.95 -1.84
C THR A 3 -37.98 -54.78 -2.73
N LYS A 4 -38.26 -53.57 -2.26
CA LYS A 4 -37.82 -52.32 -2.89
C LYS A 4 -36.37 -52.04 -2.46
N LEU A 5 -35.46 -52.13 -3.41
CA LEU A 5 -34.08 -51.70 -3.25
C LEU A 5 -34.06 -50.16 -3.28
N PHE A 6 -33.78 -49.55 -2.13
CA PHE A 6 -33.49 -48.10 -2.05
C PHE A 6 -32.04 -47.86 -2.46
N TYR A 7 -31.82 -47.36 -3.65
CA TYR A 7 -30.53 -46.79 -4.04
C TYR A 7 -30.42 -45.41 -3.43
N SER A 8 -29.67 -45.30 -2.33
CA SER A 8 -29.25 -44.01 -1.79
C SER A 8 -28.13 -43.46 -2.67
N PHE A 9 -28.46 -42.52 -3.52
CA PHE A 9 -27.47 -41.71 -4.25
C PHE A 9 -26.87 -40.72 -3.26
N LEU A 10 -25.70 -41.09 -2.70
CA LEU A 10 -24.86 -40.18 -1.93
C LEU A 10 -24.11 -39.29 -2.93
N THR A 11 -24.73 -38.16 -3.27
CA THR A 11 -24.08 -37.10 -4.05
C THR A 11 -23.07 -36.43 -3.13
N PHE A 12 -21.82 -36.85 -3.23
CA PHE A 12 -20.68 -36.17 -2.61
C PHE A 12 -20.43 -34.89 -3.40
N ALA A 13 -21.05 -33.77 -2.94
CA ALA A 13 -20.78 -32.45 -3.46
C ALA A 13 -19.35 -32.05 -3.02
N LEU A 14 -18.40 -32.28 -3.91
CA LEU A 14 -17.03 -31.79 -3.77
C LEU A 14 -17.07 -30.27 -3.90
N PHE A 15 -17.18 -29.56 -2.78
CA PHE A 15 -16.94 -28.14 -2.72
C PHE A 15 -15.45 -27.89 -3.00
N LEU A 16 -15.12 -27.64 -4.25
CA LEU A 16 -13.87 -27.02 -4.64
C LEU A 16 -13.88 -25.59 -4.06
N VAL A 17 -13.32 -25.44 -2.86
CA VAL A 17 -12.95 -24.13 -2.33
C VAL A 17 -11.80 -23.64 -3.20
N ILE A 18 -12.13 -22.88 -4.23
CA ILE A 18 -11.13 -22.13 -4.99
C ILE A 18 -10.67 -21.02 -4.04
N ASN A 19 -9.63 -21.30 -3.27
CA ASN A 19 -8.86 -20.25 -2.62
C ASN A 19 -8.16 -19.47 -3.72
N SER A 20 -8.85 -18.49 -4.28
CA SER A 20 -8.21 -17.43 -5.05
C SER A 20 -7.34 -16.70 -4.04
N ALA A 21 -6.05 -16.98 -4.05
CA ALA A 21 -5.06 -16.21 -3.32
C ALA A 21 -4.95 -14.85 -4.04
N PHE A 22 -5.97 -14.02 -3.90
CA PHE A 22 -5.83 -12.59 -4.18
C PHE A 22 -4.93 -12.04 -3.07
N GLY A 23 -3.89 -11.32 -3.46
CA GLY A 23 -3.06 -10.59 -2.52
C GLY A 23 -3.93 -9.63 -1.69
N GLN A 24 -3.52 -9.39 -0.47
CA GLN A 24 -4.17 -8.39 0.39
C GLN A 24 -3.87 -6.99 -0.14
N GLU A 25 -4.83 -6.08 -0.03
CA GLU A 25 -4.59 -4.66 -0.25
C GLU A 25 -4.10 -4.00 1.05
N HIS A 26 -3.01 -3.25 0.96
CA HIS A 26 -2.50 -2.37 2.00
C HIS A 26 -2.64 -0.93 1.55
N THR A 27 -3.10 -0.06 2.44
CA THR A 27 -3.20 1.37 2.17
C THR A 27 -2.07 2.12 2.86
N ALA A 28 -1.67 3.24 2.28
CA ALA A 28 -0.81 4.24 2.89
C ALA A 28 -1.43 5.61 2.57
N THR A 29 -2.27 6.07 3.49
CA THR A 29 -3.04 7.29 3.34
C THR A 29 -2.30 8.46 3.98
N LEU A 30 -1.77 9.36 3.17
CA LEU A 30 -1.01 10.52 3.63
C LEU A 30 -1.97 11.65 4.02
N ILE A 31 -1.84 12.12 5.25
CA ILE A 31 -2.54 13.28 5.82
C ILE A 31 -1.51 14.35 6.15
N CYS A 32 -1.78 15.60 5.80
CA CYS A 32 -0.85 16.70 6.04
C CYS A 32 -1.57 17.94 6.59
N ASP A 33 -0.89 18.63 7.51
CA ASP A 33 -1.20 20.02 7.87
C ASP A 33 -0.68 20.93 6.74
N VAL A 34 -1.61 21.33 5.86
CA VAL A 34 -1.28 22.18 4.71
C VAL A 34 -0.80 23.56 5.13
N GLN A 35 -1.29 24.10 6.24
CA GLN A 35 -0.84 25.38 6.74
C GLN A 35 0.62 25.31 7.22
N ALA A 36 0.99 24.24 7.93
CA ALA A 36 2.37 24.00 8.34
C ALA A 36 3.30 23.85 7.12
N LEU A 37 2.89 23.09 6.09
CA LEU A 37 3.65 22.95 4.84
C LEU A 37 3.85 24.29 4.12
N ASN A 38 2.84 25.15 4.09
CA ASN A 38 2.92 26.49 3.50
C ASN A 38 3.84 27.42 4.30
N ASN A 39 4.04 27.14 5.58
CA ASN A 39 4.98 27.85 6.46
C ASN A 39 6.37 27.20 6.48
N ASP A 40 6.73 26.43 5.45
CA ASP A 40 8.01 25.75 5.28
C ASP A 40 8.34 24.68 6.34
N THR A 41 7.36 24.19 7.10
CA THR A 41 7.55 23.01 7.96
C THR A 41 7.92 21.79 7.09
N PRO A 42 8.94 21.01 7.45
CA PRO A 42 9.29 19.80 6.72
C PRO A 42 8.10 18.84 6.61
N ALA A 43 7.93 18.18 5.46
CA ALA A 43 6.84 17.24 5.25
C ALA A 43 6.86 16.06 6.25
N SER A 44 8.04 15.66 6.72
CA SER A 44 8.20 14.66 7.79
C SER A 44 7.68 15.09 9.16
N GLU A 45 7.41 16.36 9.36
CA GLU A 45 6.86 16.92 10.61
C GLU A 45 5.40 17.36 10.43
N ALA A 46 5.04 17.80 9.21
CA ALA A 46 3.71 18.31 8.89
C ALA A 46 2.75 17.22 8.43
N CYS A 47 3.23 16.00 8.11
CA CYS A 47 2.43 14.92 7.61
C CYS A 47 2.58 13.65 8.44
N TYR A 48 1.60 12.75 8.33
CA TYR A 48 1.61 11.41 8.93
C TYR A 48 0.79 10.44 8.05
N PHE A 49 0.89 9.14 8.31
CA PHE A 49 0.04 8.14 7.68
C PHE A 49 -1.13 7.79 8.59
N ALA A 50 -2.36 7.78 8.05
CA ALA A 50 -3.57 7.49 8.81
C ALA A 50 -3.54 6.11 9.50
N GLU A 51 -2.80 5.18 8.95
CA GLU A 51 -2.64 3.83 9.47
C GLU A 51 -1.79 3.76 10.75
N GLU A 52 -0.88 4.74 10.97
CA GLU A 52 0.02 4.83 12.14
C GLU A 52 0.28 6.30 12.50
N GLU A 53 -0.71 7.00 13.04
CA GLU A 53 -0.66 8.46 13.30
C GLU A 53 0.48 8.91 14.24
N ASP A 54 0.87 8.06 15.19
CA ASP A 54 1.92 8.36 16.18
C ASP A 54 3.34 8.08 15.67
N VAL A 55 3.47 7.54 14.45
CA VAL A 55 4.77 7.18 13.85
C VAL A 55 5.23 8.29 12.91
N ASN A 56 6.51 8.71 13.07
CA ASN A 56 7.09 9.64 12.11
C ASN A 56 7.01 9.03 10.69
N PRO A 57 6.53 9.75 9.68
CA PRO A 57 6.31 9.18 8.34
C PRO A 57 7.58 8.63 7.68
N ILE A 58 8.78 9.03 8.09
CA ILE A 58 10.04 8.41 7.61
C ILE A 58 10.31 7.03 8.21
N ASP A 59 9.67 6.69 9.34
CA ASP A 59 9.76 5.40 10.01
C ASP A 59 8.57 4.50 9.71
N PHE A 60 7.52 5.04 9.13
CA PHE A 60 6.36 4.28 8.68
C PHE A 60 6.80 3.11 7.76
N THR A 61 6.31 1.92 8.07
CA THR A 61 6.68 0.70 7.36
C THR A 61 5.44 -0.12 7.01
N ILE A 62 5.18 -0.31 5.72
CA ILE A 62 4.13 -1.21 5.26
C ILE A 62 4.67 -2.64 5.34
N GLU A 63 3.99 -3.50 6.10
CA GLU A 63 4.27 -4.94 6.13
C GLU A 63 3.38 -5.63 5.08
N ALA A 64 3.98 -6.29 4.10
CA ALA A 64 3.27 -6.92 2.99
C ALA A 64 3.83 -8.31 2.66
N ASN A 65 3.12 -9.06 1.82
CA ASN A 65 3.56 -10.32 1.25
C ASN A 65 3.68 -10.22 -0.28
N ILE A 66 4.38 -11.17 -0.88
CA ILE A 66 4.43 -11.26 -2.35
C ILE A 66 3.01 -11.50 -2.89
N GLY A 67 2.59 -10.71 -3.87
CA GLY A 67 1.26 -10.74 -4.46
C GLY A 67 0.29 -9.70 -3.89
N ASP A 68 0.61 -9.10 -2.74
CA ASP A 68 -0.19 -8.02 -2.17
C ASP A 68 -0.12 -6.75 -3.03
N GLU A 69 -1.14 -5.92 -2.93
CA GLU A 69 -1.17 -4.61 -3.56
C GLU A 69 -1.00 -3.51 -2.51
N ILE A 70 -0.26 -2.47 -2.85
CA ILE A 70 -0.11 -1.29 -2.02
C ILE A 70 -0.70 -0.10 -2.76
N LEU A 71 -1.66 0.57 -2.12
CA LEU A 71 -2.30 1.80 -2.58
C LEU A 71 -1.75 2.98 -1.76
N TRP A 72 -1.10 3.91 -2.43
CA TRP A 72 -0.76 5.22 -1.86
C TRP A 72 -1.78 6.26 -2.29
N SER A 73 -2.33 6.96 -1.33
CA SER A 73 -3.30 8.04 -1.53
C SER A 73 -3.04 9.19 -0.57
N GLY A 74 -3.63 10.33 -0.86
CA GLY A 74 -3.65 11.47 0.05
C GLY A 74 -5.09 11.80 0.44
N GLU A 75 -5.28 12.28 1.65
CA GLU A 75 -6.58 12.72 2.14
C GLU A 75 -6.82 14.21 1.79
N THR A 76 -8.08 14.57 1.61
CA THR A 76 -8.50 15.97 1.49
C THR A 76 -8.76 16.52 2.89
N ASP A 77 -8.14 17.66 3.23
CA ASP A 77 -8.34 18.30 4.53
C ASP A 77 -9.72 19.00 4.65
N ALA A 78 -10.01 19.52 5.85
CA ALA A 78 -11.28 20.20 6.14
C ALA A 78 -11.50 21.48 5.30
N ASP A 79 -10.43 22.10 4.81
CA ASP A 79 -10.47 23.30 3.97
C ASP A 79 -10.58 22.96 2.47
N GLY A 80 -10.66 21.67 2.13
CA GLY A 80 -10.77 21.17 0.77
C GLY A 80 -9.45 21.08 0.01
N ASN A 81 -8.31 21.17 0.69
CA ASN A 81 -7.01 20.93 0.05
C ASN A 81 -6.80 19.44 -0.17
N THR A 82 -6.42 19.08 -1.38
CA THR A 82 -6.17 17.68 -1.77
C THR A 82 -4.68 17.36 -1.77
N ILE A 83 -4.30 16.27 -1.14
CA ILE A 83 -2.95 15.70 -1.21
C ILE A 83 -2.92 14.74 -2.42
N GLN A 84 -2.05 15.00 -3.38
CA GLN A 84 -1.97 14.21 -4.60
C GLN A 84 -0.62 13.52 -4.71
N ILE A 85 -0.63 12.18 -4.67
CA ILE A 85 0.58 11.37 -4.82
C ILE A 85 1.00 11.38 -6.29
N LYS A 86 2.19 11.89 -6.58
CA LYS A 86 2.72 12.07 -7.94
C LYS A 86 3.73 11.01 -8.33
N LYS A 87 4.52 10.52 -7.39
CA LYS A 87 5.56 9.53 -7.69
C LYS A 87 5.92 8.69 -6.46
N ILE A 88 6.14 7.42 -6.68
CA ILE A 88 6.85 6.51 -5.77
C ILE A 88 8.15 6.11 -6.45
N LYS A 89 9.29 6.35 -5.81
CA LYS A 89 10.62 6.07 -6.36
C LYS A 89 11.47 5.31 -5.36
N PHE A 90 12.07 4.21 -5.81
CA PHE A 90 13.06 3.46 -5.05
C PHE A 90 14.30 4.31 -4.74
N GLU A 91 14.76 4.24 -3.50
CA GLU A 91 15.96 4.94 -3.05
C GLU A 91 17.09 3.96 -2.67
N ARG A 92 16.77 2.95 -1.88
CA ARG A 92 17.76 1.96 -1.42
C ARG A 92 17.10 0.73 -0.80
N GLY A 93 17.91 -0.28 -0.53
CA GLY A 93 17.49 -1.55 0.07
C GLY A 93 17.21 -2.58 -1.00
N THR A 94 16.17 -3.38 -0.82
CA THR A 94 15.77 -4.42 -1.76
C THR A 94 14.59 -3.95 -2.59
N GLU A 95 14.72 -3.93 -3.92
CA GLU A 95 13.59 -3.63 -4.82
C GLU A 95 12.51 -4.71 -4.67
N VAL A 96 11.27 -4.29 -4.41
CA VAL A 96 10.14 -5.19 -4.18
C VAL A 96 9.10 -5.15 -5.31
N PHE A 97 9.26 -4.24 -6.26
CA PHE A 97 8.38 -4.06 -7.42
C PHE A 97 9.12 -4.35 -8.74
N ASN A 98 8.41 -4.37 -9.86
CA ASN A 98 9.00 -4.60 -11.18
C ASN A 98 9.75 -3.40 -11.77
N SER A 99 9.67 -2.23 -11.13
CA SER A 99 10.32 -1.01 -11.59
C SER A 99 10.71 -0.12 -10.42
N SER A 100 11.78 0.62 -10.57
CA SER A 100 12.31 1.52 -9.53
C SER A 100 11.44 2.75 -9.27
N GLU A 101 10.52 3.08 -10.18
CA GLU A 101 9.60 4.21 -9.99
C GLU A 101 8.24 3.97 -10.61
N LYS A 102 7.23 4.68 -10.10
CA LYS A 102 5.87 4.75 -10.64
C LYS A 102 5.34 6.16 -10.47
N GLU A 103 4.81 6.72 -11.54
CA GLU A 103 4.10 8.00 -11.52
C GLU A 103 2.59 7.79 -11.43
N GLY A 104 1.90 8.78 -10.87
CA GLY A 104 0.46 8.84 -10.76
C GLY A 104 -0.07 10.27 -10.84
N THR A 105 -1.37 10.42 -10.89
CA THR A 105 -2.04 11.73 -10.93
C THR A 105 -2.53 12.18 -9.54
N SER A 106 -3.05 11.25 -8.73
CA SER A 106 -3.51 11.50 -7.37
C SER A 106 -3.27 10.31 -6.45
N THR A 107 -3.30 9.09 -6.98
CA THR A 107 -3.05 7.84 -6.27
C THR A 107 -2.10 6.96 -7.07
N ILE A 108 -1.42 6.04 -6.40
CA ILE A 108 -0.55 5.05 -7.03
C ILE A 108 -0.83 3.68 -6.42
N VAL A 109 -0.99 2.67 -7.27
CA VAL A 109 -1.11 1.25 -6.86
C VAL A 109 0.05 0.46 -7.45
N ARG A 110 0.63 -0.43 -6.63
CA ARG A 110 1.69 -1.37 -7.07
C ARG A 110 1.49 -2.74 -6.44
N THR A 111 1.72 -3.78 -7.23
CA THR A 111 1.74 -5.17 -6.74
C THR A 111 3.15 -5.55 -6.29
N VAL A 112 3.27 -6.09 -5.09
CA VAL A 112 4.53 -6.59 -4.52
C VAL A 112 4.97 -7.85 -5.27
N ARG A 113 6.23 -7.90 -5.70
CA ARG A 113 6.78 -9.00 -6.53
C ARG A 113 7.93 -9.74 -5.87
N PHE A 114 8.70 -9.07 -5.00
CA PHE A 114 9.90 -9.64 -4.41
C PHE A 114 9.92 -9.45 -2.90
N SER A 115 10.51 -10.44 -2.18
CA SER A 115 10.63 -10.41 -0.72
C SER A 115 11.87 -9.65 -0.26
N THR A 116 11.74 -8.99 0.90
CA THR A 116 12.88 -8.43 1.64
C THR A 116 13.39 -9.38 2.74
N LYS A 117 12.88 -10.61 2.83
CA LYS A 117 13.28 -11.58 3.86
C LYS A 117 14.80 -11.76 3.90
N ASN A 118 15.40 -11.53 5.07
CA ASN A 118 16.85 -11.55 5.29
C ASN A 118 17.65 -10.51 4.46
N LYS A 119 17.00 -9.45 4.02
CA LYS A 119 17.58 -8.35 3.23
C LYS A 119 17.11 -7.01 3.80
N PRO A 120 17.76 -5.88 3.45
CA PRO A 120 17.28 -4.56 3.83
C PRO A 120 15.88 -4.27 3.26
N ASP A 121 15.05 -3.58 4.06
CA ASP A 121 13.74 -3.11 3.64
C ASP A 121 13.82 -2.23 2.38
N TYR A 122 12.74 -2.20 1.60
CA TYR A 122 12.57 -1.29 0.49
C TYR A 122 12.35 0.13 1.02
N LYS A 123 13.34 1.00 0.83
CA LYS A 123 13.20 2.42 1.14
C LYS A 123 12.88 3.21 -0.13
N TYR A 124 11.86 4.08 -0.04
CA TYR A 124 11.36 4.80 -1.19
C TYR A 124 11.01 6.25 -0.85
N THR A 125 10.94 7.09 -1.86
CA THR A 125 10.44 8.46 -1.77
C THR A 125 9.03 8.52 -2.32
N ILE A 126 8.10 9.06 -1.52
CA ILE A 126 6.81 9.57 -1.98
C ILE A 126 6.99 11.02 -2.37
N SER A 127 6.66 11.38 -3.61
CA SER A 127 6.54 12.77 -4.04
C SER A 127 5.07 13.14 -4.19
N PHE A 128 4.65 14.24 -3.60
CA PHE A 128 3.25 14.68 -3.62
C PHE A 128 3.12 16.20 -3.78
N LYS A 129 1.94 16.64 -4.21
CA LYS A 129 1.57 18.06 -4.32
C LYS A 129 0.27 18.34 -3.57
N ILE A 130 0.09 19.59 -3.21
CA ILE A 130 -1.18 20.12 -2.70
C ILE A 130 -1.95 20.73 -3.87
N ASN A 131 -3.21 20.34 -4.06
CA ASN A 131 -4.11 20.85 -5.10
C ASN A 131 -3.51 20.82 -6.52
N ASP A 132 -2.63 19.86 -6.79
CA ASP A 132 -1.90 19.71 -8.07
C ASP A 132 -1.09 20.95 -8.53
N THR A 133 -0.80 21.84 -7.62
CA THR A 133 -0.10 23.10 -7.90
C THR A 133 1.15 23.28 -7.07
N GLY A 134 2.04 24.17 -7.51
CA GLY A 134 3.16 24.65 -6.72
C GLY A 134 4.22 23.59 -6.39
N ARG A 135 4.66 23.60 -5.14
CA ARG A 135 5.81 22.86 -4.63
C ARG A 135 5.58 21.34 -4.63
N LEU A 136 6.62 20.60 -4.98
CA LEU A 136 6.69 19.15 -4.80
C LEU A 136 7.28 18.82 -3.43
N TYR A 137 6.51 18.15 -2.57
CA TYR A 137 6.94 17.67 -1.27
C TYR A 137 7.41 16.23 -1.35
N LYS A 138 8.25 15.80 -0.39
CA LYS A 138 8.82 14.44 -0.35
C LYS A 138 8.86 13.89 1.07
N ILE A 139 8.59 12.58 1.19
CA ILE A 139 8.73 11.79 2.42
C ILE A 139 9.33 10.43 2.02
N ASP A 140 10.15 9.83 2.90
CA ASP A 140 10.91 8.61 2.60
C ASP A 140 10.57 7.43 3.53
N PRO A 141 9.40 6.80 3.42
CA PRO A 141 9.00 5.64 4.22
C PRO A 141 9.61 4.32 3.72
N LYS A 142 9.11 3.19 4.25
CA LYS A 142 9.64 1.84 3.98
C LYS A 142 8.52 0.84 3.65
N VAL A 143 8.89 -0.22 2.93
CA VAL A 143 8.11 -1.45 2.79
C VAL A 143 8.98 -2.63 3.22
N ARG A 144 8.40 -3.50 4.05
CA ARG A 144 8.96 -4.80 4.40
C ARG A 144 8.09 -5.89 3.83
N VAL A 145 8.70 -6.82 3.11
CA VAL A 145 7.98 -7.91 2.47
C VAL A 145 8.41 -9.24 3.05
N GLY A 146 7.47 -9.92 3.70
CA GLY A 146 7.63 -11.29 4.16
C GLY A 146 7.92 -12.25 3.00
N GLY A 147 8.48 -13.41 3.30
CA GLY A 147 8.50 -14.49 2.33
C GLY A 147 7.08 -15.04 2.22
N GLY A 148 6.52 -15.04 1.03
CA GLY A 148 5.24 -15.70 0.78
C GLY A 148 5.27 -17.12 1.34
N GLY A 149 4.18 -17.48 2.01
CA GLY A 149 3.97 -18.84 2.49
C GLY A 149 3.78 -19.83 1.35
#